data_3ec0d9dadae691e52b36afd7bec9eeac
#
_entry.id   3ec0d9dadae691e52b36afd7bec9eeac
#
_cell.length_a   1.000
_cell.length_b   1.000
_cell.length_c   1.000
_cell.angle_alpha   90.00
_cell.angle_beta   90.00
_cell.angle_gamma   90.00
#
_symmetry.space_group_name_H-M   'P 1'
#
loop_
_entity.id
_entity.type
_entity.pdbx_description
1 polymer ?
#
loop_
_entity_poly.entity_id
_entity_poly.type
_entity_poly.pdbx_seq_one_letter_code
_entity_poly.pdbx_strand_id
1 'polypeptide(L)'
;MRINLVAFLVRFRERPGRPLPPQTVGHTVLEIVWTVAPALVLLGIAVPTIQVVFRTQPRAAPRGSLAVTVVAHQWWWEFRYPDLDVVTANELHLPAGRPAALKLIGTDVIHSFWVPQLGGKRDVIPGRTNWIELTPEVSGEY
;
A
#
# COMPACT_ATOMS: atom_id res chain seq x y z
N MET A 1 -3.05 -19.96 -25.08
CA MET A 1 -3.68 -18.95 -25.94
C MET A 1 -3.72 -19.33 -27.44
N ARG A 2 -2.63 -19.84 -28.04
CA ARG A 2 -2.59 -20.20 -29.48
C ARG A 2 -3.57 -21.32 -29.91
N ILE A 3 -3.80 -22.33 -29.05
CA ILE A 3 -4.68 -23.47 -29.35
C ILE A 3 -6.16 -23.01 -29.49
N ASN A 4 -6.60 -22.07 -28.66
CA ASN A 4 -7.96 -21.55 -28.72
C ASN A 4 -8.21 -20.73 -30.00
N LEU A 5 -7.22 -19.98 -30.47
CA LEU A 5 -7.31 -19.20 -31.70
C LEU A 5 -7.42 -20.12 -32.93
N VAL A 6 -6.58 -21.14 -33.01
CA VAL A 6 -6.62 -22.12 -34.11
C VAL A 6 -7.95 -22.87 -34.11
N ALA A 7 -8.40 -23.36 -32.98
CA ALA A 7 -9.69 -24.04 -32.83
C ALA A 7 -10.87 -23.12 -33.26
N PHE A 8 -10.81 -21.84 -32.90
CA PHE A 8 -11.81 -20.84 -33.29
C PHE A 8 -11.81 -20.63 -34.81
N LEU A 9 -10.65 -20.40 -35.42
CA LEU A 9 -10.50 -20.21 -36.85
C LEU A 9 -10.98 -21.42 -37.66
N VAL A 10 -10.68 -22.64 -37.21
CA VAL A 10 -11.13 -23.89 -37.89
C VAL A 10 -12.66 -24.06 -37.74
N ARG A 11 -13.22 -23.81 -36.53
CA ARG A 11 -14.62 -24.03 -36.27
C ARG A 11 -15.53 -22.99 -36.94
N PHE A 12 -15.11 -21.74 -37.00
CA PHE A 12 -15.87 -20.62 -37.55
C PHE A 12 -15.42 -20.15 -38.93
N ARG A 13 -14.60 -20.96 -39.62
CA ARG A 13 -14.18 -20.70 -41.01
C ARG A 13 -15.40 -20.61 -41.91
N GLU A 14 -15.46 -19.57 -42.73
CA GLU A 14 -16.47 -19.43 -43.79
C GLU A 14 -16.42 -20.62 -44.75
N ARG A 15 -17.56 -21.17 -45.07
CA ARG A 15 -17.73 -22.28 -46.02
C ARG A 15 -18.70 -21.84 -47.13
N PRO A 16 -18.30 -21.95 -48.41
CA PRO A 16 -19.18 -21.61 -49.51
C PRO A 16 -20.50 -22.36 -49.44
N GLY A 17 -21.61 -21.61 -49.60
CA GLY A 17 -22.97 -22.17 -49.61
C GLY A 17 -23.63 -22.34 -48.23
N ARG A 18 -22.96 -21.96 -47.13
CA ARG A 18 -23.60 -21.89 -45.80
C ARG A 18 -24.35 -20.57 -45.60
N PRO A 19 -25.61 -20.61 -45.09
CA PRO A 19 -26.29 -19.38 -44.74
C PRO A 19 -25.52 -18.68 -43.61
N LEU A 20 -25.60 -17.37 -43.56
CA LEU A 20 -25.03 -16.58 -42.45
C LEU A 20 -25.59 -17.07 -41.11
N PRO A 21 -24.75 -17.18 -40.08
CA PRO A 21 -25.23 -17.57 -38.76
C PRO A 21 -26.27 -16.56 -38.26
N PRO A 22 -27.23 -16.98 -37.42
CA PRO A 22 -28.21 -16.06 -36.84
C PRO A 22 -27.48 -14.97 -36.06
N GLN A 23 -27.82 -13.75 -36.32
CA GLN A 23 -27.26 -12.59 -35.63
C GLN A 23 -27.83 -12.51 -34.21
N THR A 24 -26.99 -12.63 -33.19
CA THR A 24 -27.38 -12.46 -31.80
C THR A 24 -27.16 -11.01 -31.40
N VAL A 25 -28.21 -10.30 -31.08
CA VAL A 25 -28.17 -8.93 -30.55
C VAL A 25 -28.20 -9.06 -29.04
N GLY A 26 -27.03 -8.98 -28.38
CA GLY A 26 -26.89 -8.90 -26.93
C GLY A 26 -27.76 -9.84 -26.07
N HIS A 27 -27.43 -9.98 -24.83
CA HIS A 27 -28.24 -10.69 -23.83
C HIS A 27 -28.30 -9.88 -22.56
N THR A 28 -29.31 -9.09 -22.34
CA THR A 28 -29.43 -8.09 -21.27
C THR A 28 -29.11 -8.66 -19.88
N VAL A 29 -29.59 -9.86 -19.58
CA VAL A 29 -29.28 -10.50 -18.27
C VAL A 29 -27.78 -10.78 -18.12
N LEU A 30 -27.12 -11.27 -19.16
CA LEU A 30 -25.69 -11.53 -19.19
C LEU A 30 -24.90 -10.21 -19.05
N GLU A 31 -25.34 -9.16 -19.72
CA GLU A 31 -24.73 -7.83 -19.66
C GLU A 31 -24.80 -7.25 -18.23
N ILE A 32 -25.96 -7.36 -17.59
CA ILE A 32 -26.15 -6.95 -16.21
C ILE A 32 -25.24 -7.78 -15.28
N VAL A 33 -25.20 -9.10 -15.43
CA VAL A 33 -24.42 -9.97 -14.55
C VAL A 33 -22.94 -9.67 -14.64
N TRP A 34 -22.37 -9.59 -15.84
CA TRP A 34 -20.93 -9.32 -15.97
C TRP A 34 -20.53 -7.89 -15.63
N THR A 35 -21.48 -6.96 -15.58
CA THR A 35 -21.24 -5.59 -15.11
C THR A 35 -21.36 -5.49 -13.59
N VAL A 36 -22.41 -6.05 -13.03
CA VAL A 36 -22.72 -5.94 -11.60
C VAL A 36 -21.78 -6.83 -10.75
N ALA A 37 -21.48 -8.04 -11.20
CA ALA A 37 -20.65 -8.94 -10.42
C ALA A 37 -19.23 -8.37 -10.15
N PRO A 38 -18.47 -7.86 -11.15
CA PRO A 38 -17.19 -7.20 -10.87
C PRO A 38 -17.34 -5.95 -10.03
N ALA A 39 -18.39 -5.16 -10.20
CA ALA A 39 -18.63 -3.97 -9.39
C ALA A 39 -18.82 -4.31 -7.90
N LEU A 40 -19.57 -5.37 -7.60
CA LEU A 40 -19.74 -5.85 -6.22
C LEU A 40 -18.43 -6.37 -5.64
N VAL A 41 -17.60 -7.09 -6.41
CA VAL A 41 -16.27 -7.54 -5.99
C VAL A 41 -15.37 -6.34 -5.66
N LEU A 42 -15.34 -5.32 -6.54
CA LEU A 42 -14.57 -4.10 -6.31
C LEU A 42 -15.04 -3.36 -5.06
N LEU A 43 -16.35 -3.24 -4.85
CA LEU A 43 -16.90 -2.63 -3.64
C LEU A 43 -16.49 -3.41 -2.38
N GLY A 44 -16.56 -4.75 -2.45
CA GLY A 44 -16.14 -5.65 -1.36
C GLY A 44 -14.66 -5.51 -0.99
N ILE A 45 -13.79 -5.17 -1.95
CA ILE A 45 -12.36 -4.92 -1.72
C ILE A 45 -12.12 -3.47 -1.28
N ALA A 46 -12.84 -2.49 -1.87
CA ALA A 46 -12.62 -1.07 -1.60
C ALA A 46 -12.91 -0.70 -0.14
N VAL A 47 -13.99 -1.21 0.43
CA VAL A 47 -14.38 -0.88 1.81
C VAL A 47 -13.28 -1.25 2.83
N PRO A 48 -12.80 -2.51 2.91
CA PRO A 48 -11.72 -2.87 3.84
C PRO A 48 -10.41 -2.15 3.51
N THR A 49 -10.09 -1.94 2.23
CA THR A 49 -8.89 -1.23 1.81
C THR A 49 -8.88 0.20 2.35
N ILE A 50 -9.98 0.94 2.18
CA ILE A 50 -10.12 2.30 2.69
C ILE A 50 -9.97 2.32 4.22
N GLN A 51 -10.60 1.38 4.93
CA GLN A 51 -10.46 1.28 6.38
C GLN A 51 -9.02 1.05 6.83
N VAL A 52 -8.30 0.13 6.16
CA VAL A 52 -6.88 -0.16 6.45
C VAL A 52 -6.03 1.07 6.17
N VAL A 53 -6.20 1.74 5.02
CA VAL A 53 -5.47 2.96 4.68
C VAL A 53 -5.59 4.02 5.78
N PHE A 54 -6.82 4.28 6.26
CA PHE A 54 -7.00 5.28 7.33
C PHE A 54 -6.44 4.83 8.68
N ARG A 55 -6.44 3.54 8.99
CA ARG A 55 -5.87 3.00 10.23
C ARG A 55 -4.34 3.02 10.23
N THR A 56 -3.72 2.79 9.08
CA THR A 56 -2.24 2.72 8.95
C THR A 56 -1.59 4.08 8.66
N GLN A 57 -2.36 5.16 8.63
CA GLN A 57 -1.85 6.52 8.42
C GLN A 57 -2.10 7.39 9.66
N PRO A 58 -1.32 7.23 10.74
CA PRO A 58 -1.43 8.10 11.89
C PRO A 58 -1.12 9.54 11.47
N ARG A 59 -1.90 10.49 12.01
CA ARG A 59 -1.71 11.92 11.76
C ARG A 59 -1.04 12.64 12.93
N ALA A 60 -0.89 11.93 14.03
CA ALA A 60 -0.27 12.41 15.27
C ALA A 60 0.18 11.20 16.10
N ALA A 61 1.02 11.45 17.10
CA ALA A 61 1.45 10.43 18.04
C ALA A 61 0.26 9.92 18.89
N PRO A 62 -0.02 8.61 18.93
CA PRO A 62 -0.98 8.04 19.86
C PRO A 62 -0.58 8.29 21.32
N ARG A 63 -1.57 8.40 22.21
CA ARG A 63 -1.29 8.58 23.64
C ARG A 63 -0.51 7.38 24.20
N GLY A 64 0.56 7.65 24.95
CA GLY A 64 1.39 6.63 25.58
C GLY A 64 2.47 6.00 24.68
N SER A 65 2.54 6.39 23.40
CA SER A 65 3.67 6.00 22.54
C SER A 65 4.93 6.78 22.89
N LEU A 66 6.09 6.17 22.61
CA LEU A 66 7.36 6.92 22.63
C LEU A 66 7.39 7.87 21.44
N ALA A 67 7.59 9.16 21.69
CA ALA A 67 7.74 10.14 20.64
C ALA A 67 9.18 10.18 20.12
N VAL A 68 9.36 10.01 18.82
CA VAL A 68 10.67 10.15 18.15
C VAL A 68 10.51 11.06 16.94
N THR A 69 11.39 12.05 16.80
CA THR A 69 11.47 12.84 15.56
C THR A 69 12.62 12.28 14.72
N VAL A 70 12.30 11.85 13.52
CA VAL A 70 13.23 11.33 12.53
C VAL A 70 13.50 12.44 11.52
N VAL A 71 14.73 12.89 11.43
CA VAL A 71 15.16 13.90 10.45
C VAL A 71 16.02 13.21 9.41
N ALA A 72 15.59 13.32 8.15
CA ALA A 72 16.32 12.77 7.02
C ALA A 72 17.32 13.79 6.48
N HIS A 73 18.55 13.36 6.31
CA HIS A 73 19.63 14.13 5.69
C HIS A 73 20.30 13.30 4.58
N GLN A 74 20.85 13.95 3.59
CA GLN A 74 21.81 13.33 2.68
C GLN A 74 23.16 13.23 3.40
N TRP A 75 23.63 12.08 3.87
CA TRP A 75 23.27 10.68 3.62
C TRP A 75 23.16 9.92 4.95
N TRP A 76 22.37 10.43 5.88
CA TRP A 76 22.24 9.86 7.20
C TRP A 76 20.89 10.20 7.84
N TRP A 77 20.53 9.48 8.92
CA TRP A 77 19.31 9.66 9.68
C TRP A 77 19.65 10.19 11.08
N GLU A 78 18.93 11.21 11.49
CA GLU A 78 18.98 11.74 12.86
C GLU A 78 17.71 11.35 13.60
N PHE A 79 17.85 10.81 14.80
CA PHE A 79 16.73 10.44 15.66
C PHE A 79 16.79 11.26 16.93
N ARG A 80 15.77 12.09 17.15
CA ARG A 80 15.61 12.92 18.33
C ARG A 80 14.52 12.32 19.21
N TYR A 81 14.81 12.16 20.50
CA TYR A 81 13.90 11.68 21.54
C TYR A 81 13.56 12.85 22.47
N PRO A 82 12.50 13.65 22.21
CA PRO A 82 12.24 14.90 22.93
C PRO A 82 12.04 14.69 24.44
N ASP A 83 11.39 13.58 24.82
CA ASP A 83 11.08 13.28 26.23
C ASP A 83 12.34 12.83 27.03
N LEU A 84 13.43 12.46 26.35
CA LEU A 84 14.66 11.95 26.95
C LEU A 84 15.85 12.89 26.76
N ASP A 85 15.68 13.96 26.00
CA ASP A 85 16.76 14.89 25.61
C ASP A 85 17.98 14.17 24.99
N VAL A 86 17.70 13.16 24.14
CA VAL A 86 18.71 12.34 23.47
C VAL A 86 18.60 12.51 21.96
N VAL A 87 19.76 12.52 21.29
CA VAL A 87 19.87 12.50 19.83
C VAL A 87 20.84 11.40 19.42
N THR A 88 20.46 10.58 18.44
CA THR A 88 21.33 9.55 17.86
C THR A 88 21.42 9.72 16.34
N ALA A 89 22.47 9.16 15.73
CA ALA A 89 22.71 9.19 14.30
C ALA A 89 22.76 7.76 13.75
N ASN A 90 21.92 7.48 12.73
CA ASN A 90 21.80 6.19 12.04
C ASN A 90 21.33 5.00 12.89
N GLU A 91 21.20 5.17 14.20
CA GLU A 91 20.74 4.13 15.11
C GLU A 91 19.43 4.57 15.78
N LEU A 92 18.35 3.84 15.47
CA LEU A 92 17.03 4.05 16.07
C LEU A 92 16.83 3.07 17.23
N HIS A 93 16.75 3.57 18.44
CA HIS A 93 16.49 2.78 19.65
C HIS A 93 15.02 2.86 20.05
N LEU A 94 14.33 1.71 20.06
CA LEU A 94 12.93 1.60 20.43
C LEU A 94 12.74 0.57 21.55
N PRO A 95 11.85 0.82 22.52
CA PRO A 95 11.53 -0.17 23.54
C PRO A 95 10.71 -1.31 22.94
N ALA A 96 11.03 -2.56 23.28
CA ALA A 96 10.20 -3.70 22.92
C ALA A 96 8.85 -3.67 23.66
N GLY A 97 7.78 -4.10 22.99
CA GLY A 97 6.43 -4.17 23.54
C GLY A 97 5.72 -2.83 23.74
N ARG A 98 6.31 -1.71 23.33
CA ARG A 98 5.71 -0.38 23.43
C ARG A 98 5.68 0.31 22.07
N PRO A 99 4.54 0.89 21.66
CA PRO A 99 4.46 1.62 20.40
C PRO A 99 5.33 2.88 20.43
N ALA A 100 6.00 3.15 19.32
CA ALA A 100 6.74 4.37 19.08
C ALA A 100 6.14 5.12 17.89
N ALA A 101 5.87 6.40 18.09
CA ALA A 101 5.36 7.29 17.04
C ALA A 101 6.50 8.12 16.48
N LEU A 102 6.86 7.86 15.23
CA LEU A 102 7.95 8.53 14.54
C LEU A 102 7.39 9.66 13.68
N LYS A 103 7.80 10.88 14.00
CA LYS A 103 7.55 12.08 13.20
C LYS A 103 8.65 12.22 12.15
N LEU A 104 8.31 12.12 10.87
CA LEU A 104 9.26 12.13 9.78
C LEU A 104 9.36 13.54 9.17
N ILE A 105 10.58 14.07 9.10
CA ILE A 105 10.90 15.41 8.58
C ILE A 105 12.06 15.30 7.60
N GLY A 106 11.89 15.78 6.38
CA GLY A 106 12.95 15.91 5.39
C GLY A 106 13.52 17.34 5.37
N THR A 107 14.83 17.46 5.24
CA THR A 107 15.53 18.75 5.23
C THR A 107 16.06 19.14 3.86
N ASP A 108 16.27 18.19 2.96
CA ASP A 108 16.96 18.38 1.68
C ASP A 108 16.15 17.81 0.49
N VAL A 109 16.23 16.50 0.25
CA VAL A 109 15.52 15.82 -0.84
C VAL A 109 14.45 14.88 -0.29
N ILE A 110 13.70 14.21 -1.16
CA ILE A 110 12.74 13.18 -0.77
C ILE A 110 13.51 11.93 -0.37
N HIS A 111 13.24 11.42 0.83
CA HIS A 111 13.72 10.14 1.35
C HIS A 111 12.55 9.18 1.55
N SER A 112 12.84 7.92 1.83
CA SER A 112 11.86 6.92 2.28
C SER A 112 12.38 6.22 3.52
N PHE A 113 11.65 6.36 4.62
CA PHE A 113 11.96 5.65 5.86
C PHE A 113 11.30 4.27 5.85
N TRP A 114 12.10 3.24 6.11
CA TRP A 114 11.60 1.87 6.09
C TRP A 114 12.42 0.96 7.00
N VAL A 115 11.74 0.28 7.91
CA VAL A 115 12.25 -0.83 8.70
C VAL A 115 11.44 -2.06 8.31
N PRO A 116 11.92 -2.91 7.39
CA PRO A 116 11.13 -3.98 6.76
C PRO A 116 10.41 -4.91 7.71
N GLN A 117 11.05 -5.24 8.83
CA GLN A 117 10.53 -6.18 9.82
C GLN A 117 9.50 -5.57 10.78
N LEU A 118 9.44 -4.24 10.89
CA LEU A 118 8.56 -3.55 11.83
C LEU A 118 7.35 -2.90 11.16
N GLY A 119 7.42 -2.62 9.87
CA GLY A 119 6.28 -1.97 9.21
C GLY A 119 6.50 -1.53 7.79
N GLY A 120 5.51 -0.79 7.29
CA GLY A 120 5.50 -0.28 5.93
C GLY A 120 6.48 0.89 5.72
N LYS A 121 6.78 1.15 4.46
CA LYS A 121 7.57 2.29 4.03
C LYS A 121 6.77 3.59 4.10
N ARG A 122 7.43 4.69 4.49
CA ARG A 122 6.84 6.02 4.51
C ARG A 122 7.79 7.05 3.92
N ASP A 123 7.28 7.85 2.98
CA ASP A 123 8.07 8.91 2.37
C ASP A 123 8.28 10.08 3.34
N VAL A 124 9.47 10.65 3.26
CA VAL A 124 9.92 11.81 4.03
C VAL A 124 10.15 12.95 3.04
N ILE A 125 9.18 13.85 2.99
CA ILE A 125 9.12 14.90 1.96
C ILE A 125 9.46 16.25 2.61
N PRO A 126 10.42 17.02 2.08
CA PRO A 126 10.72 18.35 2.60
C PRO A 126 9.48 19.24 2.62
N GLY A 127 9.31 19.98 3.70
CA GLY A 127 8.15 20.85 3.92
C GLY A 127 6.85 20.13 4.31
N ARG A 128 6.86 18.80 4.41
CA ARG A 128 5.70 17.99 4.84
C ARG A 128 6.08 17.08 6.01
N THR A 129 5.26 17.07 7.05
CA THR A 129 5.40 16.12 8.15
C THR A 129 4.58 14.88 7.86
N ASN A 130 5.22 13.70 7.88
CA ASN A 130 4.56 12.40 7.87
C ASN A 130 4.76 11.69 9.21
N TRP A 131 3.95 10.67 9.47
CA TRP A 131 4.00 9.88 10.67
C TRP A 131 4.02 8.40 10.34
N ILE A 132 4.76 7.62 11.12
CA ILE A 132 4.71 6.16 11.12
C ILE A 132 4.74 5.67 12.56
N GLU A 133 4.00 4.60 12.84
CA GLU A 133 4.02 3.92 14.13
C GLU A 133 4.74 2.60 13.97
N LEU A 134 5.68 2.31 14.86
CA LEU A 134 6.42 1.06 14.92
C LEU A 134 6.29 0.47 16.33
N THR A 135 6.08 -0.83 16.41
CA THR A 135 6.03 -1.55 17.69
C THR A 135 6.91 -2.79 17.58
N PRO A 136 8.18 -2.74 18.00
CA PRO A 136 8.99 -3.94 18.11
C PRO A 136 8.39 -4.86 19.16
N GLU A 137 8.02 -6.08 18.81
CA GLU A 137 7.45 -7.04 19.77
C GLU A 137 8.53 -7.71 20.63
N VAL A 138 9.72 -7.91 20.06
CA VAL A 138 10.86 -8.62 20.66
C VAL A 138 12.09 -7.71 20.63
N SER A 139 12.98 -7.86 21.62
CA SER A 139 14.28 -7.20 21.61
C SER A 139 15.20 -7.83 20.57
N GLY A 140 15.88 -7.01 19.78
CA GLY A 140 16.78 -7.46 18.71
C GLY A 140 17.22 -6.30 17.82
N GLU A 141 17.99 -6.61 16.80
CA GLU A 141 18.34 -5.71 15.71
C GLU A 141 17.42 -5.97 14.51
N TYR A 142 17.03 -4.88 13.81
CA TYR A 142 16.07 -4.91 12.73
C TYR A 142 16.60 -4.24 11.48
#